data_ffdc413cea4cf756f34ef98871003009
#
_entry.id   ffdc413cea4cf756f34ef98871003009
#
_cell.length_a   1.000
_cell.length_b   1.000
_cell.length_c   1.000
_cell.angle_alpha   90.00
_cell.angle_beta   90.00
_cell.angle_gamma   90.00
#
_symmetry.space_group_name_H-M   'P 1'
#
loop_
_entity.id
_entity.type
_entity.pdbx_description
1 polymer ?
#
loop_
_entity_poly.entity_id
_entity_poly.type
_entity_poly.pdbx_seq_one_letter_code
_entity_poly.pdbx_strand_id
1 'polypeptide(L)'
;MKMRQTLYTWSRYLHSRDGKRIVLRGVNLPLLDDWNFPGQDALSALEKSGANAVRIQWYVNYGNPDRPKYSITDLDDVLKRCAAADMVPIVMLADLTCAFDATLINSQLVPWWTSKEVVKVLKKHARYLIINLANEVGAYRWADNPNSALAEYETAYTTAIASIRKTGLAVPIMLDAPDCGTSIDAFSSIGQQLIDADPSHNLLLSAHAYWAGYDGIPFLKKCLSANLPIVFGEVANKQDEQIDGKTAYCYYDLDGSHTNPGAGNGFTYQSLLTLLQHDAVGWLAWSWGPDECSARRLSTDGSFASLSDYGKDIVNNPTYGLIATAHRFRL
;
A
#
# COMPACT_ATOMS: atom_id res chain seq x y z
N MET A 1 26.18 9.18 14.09
CA MET A 1 25.23 9.70 13.09
C MET A 1 24.09 10.38 13.84
N LYS A 2 23.69 11.60 13.48
CA LYS A 2 22.57 12.29 14.15
C LYS A 2 21.27 11.55 13.82
N MET A 3 20.50 11.18 14.84
CA MET A 3 19.23 10.47 14.66
C MET A 3 18.25 11.34 13.86
N ARG A 4 17.61 10.79 12.82
CA ARG A 4 16.57 11.48 12.05
C ARG A 4 15.27 11.58 12.84
N GLN A 5 14.38 12.47 12.44
CA GLN A 5 13.09 12.64 13.13
C GLN A 5 12.06 11.60 12.70
N THR A 6 12.16 11.10 11.48
CA THR A 6 11.21 10.17 10.84
C THR A 6 11.93 8.98 10.24
N LEU A 7 11.19 7.96 9.84
CA LEU A 7 11.65 7.00 8.83
C LEU A 7 12.08 7.74 7.59
N TYR A 8 12.98 7.16 6.79
CA TYR A 8 13.45 7.81 5.57
C TYR A 8 13.88 6.80 4.50
N THR A 9 13.77 7.20 3.26
CA THR A 9 14.31 6.47 2.12
C THR A 9 15.74 6.93 1.83
N TRP A 10 16.61 5.98 1.51
CA TRP A 10 17.95 6.25 0.99
C TRP A 10 18.31 5.16 0.00
N SER A 11 18.70 5.56 -1.23
CA SER A 11 18.75 4.64 -2.34
C SER A 11 17.41 3.93 -2.46
N ARG A 12 17.36 2.64 -2.73
CA ARG A 12 16.12 1.88 -2.86
C ARG A 12 15.52 1.35 -1.55
N TYR A 13 16.02 1.77 -0.40
CA TYR A 13 15.65 1.18 0.89
C TYR A 13 14.99 2.18 1.84
N LEU A 14 14.02 1.69 2.59
CA LEU A 14 13.48 2.37 3.77
C LEU A 14 14.42 2.12 4.97
N HIS A 15 14.60 3.15 5.78
CA HIS A 15 15.45 3.10 6.98
C HIS A 15 14.69 3.64 8.20
N SER A 16 15.01 3.06 9.35
CA SER A 16 14.65 3.58 10.65
C SER A 16 15.45 4.86 10.96
N ARG A 17 15.01 5.58 11.97
CA ARG A 17 15.63 6.84 12.40
C ARG A 17 17.11 6.72 12.79
N ASP A 18 17.52 5.54 13.26
CA ASP A 18 18.89 5.19 13.63
C ASP A 18 19.71 4.59 12.47
N GLY A 19 19.13 4.53 11.27
CA GLY A 19 19.82 4.12 10.04
C GLY A 19 19.74 2.64 9.71
N LYS A 20 18.98 1.84 10.45
CA LYS A 20 18.79 0.42 10.13
C LYS A 20 17.83 0.28 8.96
N ARG A 21 18.15 -0.59 8.02
CA ARG A 21 17.28 -0.92 6.91
C ARG A 21 16.02 -1.63 7.40
N ILE A 22 14.88 -1.20 6.88
CA ILE A 22 13.57 -1.80 7.11
C ILE A 22 13.08 -2.42 5.81
N VAL A 23 12.65 -3.68 5.87
CA VAL A 23 11.90 -4.33 4.81
C VAL A 23 10.49 -4.54 5.31
N LEU A 24 9.54 -3.85 4.72
CA LEU A 24 8.13 -3.95 5.11
C LEU A 24 7.60 -5.34 4.77
N ARG A 25 6.98 -5.99 5.73
CA ARG A 25 6.31 -7.29 5.64
C ARG A 25 5.02 -7.19 6.40
N GLY A 26 3.91 -7.05 5.70
CA GLY A 26 2.68 -6.74 6.38
C GLY A 26 1.42 -7.06 5.60
N VAL A 27 0.36 -6.42 5.98
CA VAL A 27 -0.97 -6.63 5.42
C VAL A 27 -1.72 -5.32 5.24
N ASN A 28 -2.73 -5.36 4.39
CA ASN A 28 -3.74 -4.34 4.29
C ASN A 28 -4.86 -4.61 5.30
N LEU A 29 -5.29 -3.58 6.01
CA LEU A 29 -6.36 -3.64 6.99
C LEU A 29 -7.44 -2.62 6.65
N PRO A 30 -8.57 -3.04 6.08
CA PRO A 30 -9.74 -2.20 5.87
C PRO A 30 -10.44 -1.94 7.21
N LEU A 31 -9.85 -1.08 8.05
CA LEU A 31 -10.28 -0.88 9.43
C LEU A 31 -11.62 -0.16 9.54
N LEU A 32 -11.92 0.72 8.60
CA LEU A 32 -13.05 1.66 8.65
C LEU A 32 -14.22 1.27 7.78
N ASP A 33 -14.06 0.22 7.00
CA ASP A 33 -15.04 -0.20 6.04
C ASP A 33 -15.99 -1.29 6.61
N ASP A 34 -17.05 -1.64 5.85
CA ASP A 34 -17.93 -2.79 6.04
C ASP A 34 -17.16 -4.09 6.17
N TRP A 35 -15.94 -4.00 5.87
CA TRP A 35 -14.97 -5.03 5.69
C TRP A 35 -14.22 -5.35 6.98
N ASN A 36 -14.63 -4.73 8.09
CA ASN A 36 -14.15 -5.13 9.40
C ASN A 36 -15.07 -6.19 10.00
N PHE A 37 -14.49 -7.21 10.61
CA PHE A 37 -15.26 -8.25 11.30
C PHE A 37 -15.83 -7.72 12.61
N PRO A 38 -17.15 -7.68 12.79
CA PRO A 38 -17.76 -7.16 14.02
C PRO A 38 -17.24 -7.88 15.28
N GLY A 39 -16.84 -7.11 16.28
CA GLY A 39 -16.38 -7.64 17.57
C GLY A 39 -14.97 -8.22 17.58
N GLN A 40 -14.23 -8.16 16.47
CA GLN A 40 -12.83 -8.61 16.41
C GLN A 40 -11.87 -7.44 16.58
N ASP A 41 -10.79 -7.67 17.30
CA ASP A 41 -9.65 -6.76 17.37
C ASP A 41 -8.58 -7.18 16.34
N ALA A 42 -8.74 -6.66 15.12
CA ALA A 42 -7.88 -7.00 14.01
C ALA A 42 -6.40 -6.64 14.25
N LEU A 43 -6.10 -5.55 14.95
CA LEU A 43 -4.70 -5.18 15.25
C LEU A 43 -4.05 -6.20 16.19
N SER A 44 -4.76 -6.66 17.23
CA SER A 44 -4.27 -7.71 18.13
C SER A 44 -4.12 -9.07 17.43
N ALA A 45 -4.98 -9.35 16.45
CA ALA A 45 -4.84 -10.56 15.64
C ALA A 45 -3.59 -10.47 14.72
N LEU A 46 -3.36 -9.31 14.09
CA LEU A 46 -2.18 -9.03 13.26
C LEU A 46 -0.87 -9.09 14.03
N GLU A 47 -0.86 -8.68 15.29
CA GLU A 47 0.30 -8.80 16.16
C GLU A 47 0.82 -10.24 16.22
N LYS A 48 -0.09 -11.22 16.23
CA LYS A 48 0.25 -12.66 16.23
C LYS A 48 0.82 -13.16 14.91
N SER A 49 0.53 -12.48 13.79
CA SER A 49 1.02 -12.85 12.46
C SER A 49 2.52 -12.62 12.25
N GLY A 50 3.17 -11.88 13.14
CA GLY A 50 4.56 -11.45 12.96
C GLY A 50 4.73 -10.21 12.08
N ALA A 51 3.70 -9.70 11.43
CA ALA A 51 3.78 -8.52 10.56
C ALA A 51 4.50 -7.35 11.23
N ASN A 52 5.35 -6.65 10.50
CA ASN A 52 6.04 -5.43 10.94
C ASN A 52 5.47 -4.15 10.36
N ALA A 53 4.44 -4.26 9.52
CA ALA A 53 3.75 -3.14 8.90
C ALA A 53 2.27 -3.44 8.69
N VAL A 54 1.45 -2.40 8.72
CA VAL A 54 0.01 -2.48 8.42
C VAL A 54 -0.40 -1.27 7.60
N ARG A 55 -1.01 -1.51 6.42
CA ARG A 55 -1.57 -0.45 5.57
C ARG A 55 -3.04 -0.31 5.92
N ILE A 56 -3.37 0.85 6.49
CA ILE A 56 -4.66 1.14 7.08
C ILE A 56 -5.48 1.93 6.07
N GLN A 57 -6.56 1.34 5.61
CA GLN A 57 -7.53 1.99 4.73
C GLN A 57 -8.32 3.04 5.53
N TRP A 58 -8.21 4.28 5.11
CA TRP A 58 -8.87 5.44 5.71
C TRP A 58 -9.63 6.24 4.66
N TYR A 59 -10.56 7.08 5.12
CA TYR A 59 -11.39 7.92 4.25
C TYR A 59 -11.48 9.34 4.77
N VAL A 60 -11.48 10.32 3.85
CA VAL A 60 -11.80 11.72 4.14
C VAL A 60 -13.29 11.85 4.49
N ASN A 61 -14.13 11.26 3.63
CA ASN A 61 -15.57 11.26 3.74
C ASN A 61 -16.07 9.82 3.59
N TYR A 62 -16.36 9.19 4.70
CA TYR A 62 -16.96 7.87 4.64
C TYR A 62 -18.41 7.99 4.17
N GLY A 63 -18.69 7.49 2.96
CA GLY A 63 -19.97 7.71 2.27
C GLY A 63 -21.13 6.83 2.74
N ASN A 64 -20.90 5.85 3.63
CA ASN A 64 -21.97 4.98 4.12
C ASN A 64 -22.61 5.56 5.39
N PRO A 65 -23.91 5.96 5.36
CA PRO A 65 -24.58 6.57 6.50
C PRO A 65 -24.81 5.59 7.68
N ASP A 66 -24.81 4.30 7.40
CA ASP A 66 -25.09 3.26 8.39
C ASP A 66 -23.83 2.87 9.21
N ARG A 67 -22.69 3.52 8.92
CA ARG A 67 -21.42 3.19 9.54
C ARG A 67 -20.89 4.27 10.45
N PRO A 68 -20.23 3.89 11.53
CA PRO A 68 -19.59 4.86 12.38
C PRO A 68 -18.54 5.64 11.59
N LYS A 69 -18.68 6.97 11.58
CA LYS A 69 -17.62 7.85 11.08
C LYS A 69 -16.50 7.81 12.09
N TYR A 70 -15.33 7.39 11.62
CA TYR A 70 -14.13 7.45 12.44
C TYR A 70 -13.60 8.88 12.50
N SER A 71 -13.29 9.32 13.69
CA SER A 71 -12.78 10.64 13.98
C SER A 71 -11.25 10.68 13.90
N ILE A 72 -10.70 11.89 13.93
CA ILE A 72 -9.25 12.07 14.03
C ILE A 72 -8.67 11.49 15.34
N THR A 73 -9.49 11.36 16.39
CA THR A 73 -9.11 10.71 17.64
C THR A 73 -8.95 9.19 17.44
N ASP A 74 -9.81 8.57 16.62
CA ASP A 74 -9.67 7.16 16.29
C ASP A 74 -8.41 6.90 15.48
N LEU A 75 -8.05 7.80 14.55
CA LEU A 75 -6.77 7.73 13.83
C LEU A 75 -5.58 7.81 14.81
N ASP A 76 -5.60 8.74 15.75
CA ASP A 76 -4.56 8.88 16.78
C ASP A 76 -4.41 7.57 17.59
N ASP A 77 -5.51 6.95 17.98
CA ASP A 77 -5.49 5.68 18.73
C ASP A 77 -4.96 4.51 17.89
N VAL A 78 -5.41 4.37 16.65
CA VAL A 78 -4.92 3.33 15.73
C VAL A 78 -3.40 3.44 15.54
N LEU A 79 -2.89 4.65 15.28
CA LEU A 79 -1.46 4.87 15.10
C LEU A 79 -0.66 4.53 16.37
N LYS A 80 -1.18 4.91 17.55
CA LYS A 80 -0.57 4.56 18.83
C LYS A 80 -0.54 3.05 19.06
N ARG A 81 -1.62 2.34 18.74
CA ARG A 81 -1.71 0.88 18.88
C ARG A 81 -0.74 0.16 17.94
N CYS A 82 -0.62 0.61 16.69
CA CYS A 82 0.37 0.06 15.75
C CYS A 82 1.79 0.19 16.31
N ALA A 83 2.13 1.37 16.84
CA ALA A 83 3.44 1.59 17.43
C ALA A 83 3.70 0.71 18.67
N ALA A 84 2.68 0.51 19.52
CA ALA A 84 2.78 -0.37 20.68
C ALA A 84 3.03 -1.84 20.32
N ALA A 85 2.60 -2.24 19.12
CA ALA A 85 2.82 -3.58 18.55
C ALA A 85 4.09 -3.68 17.67
N ASP A 86 4.93 -2.64 17.65
CA ASP A 86 6.10 -2.53 16.77
C ASP A 86 5.77 -2.77 15.28
N MET A 87 4.59 -2.33 14.84
CA MET A 87 4.15 -2.35 13.45
C MET A 87 4.16 -0.93 12.86
N VAL A 88 4.82 -0.74 11.72
CA VAL A 88 4.81 0.53 10.97
C VAL A 88 3.41 0.77 10.41
N PRO A 89 2.68 1.81 10.85
CA PRO A 89 1.42 2.17 10.24
C PRO A 89 1.64 2.91 8.93
N ILE A 90 0.87 2.53 7.91
CA ILE A 90 0.79 3.20 6.62
C ILE A 90 -0.65 3.65 6.46
N VAL A 91 -0.93 4.94 6.64
CA VAL A 91 -2.29 5.47 6.46
C VAL A 91 -2.52 5.77 4.99
N MET A 92 -3.56 5.19 4.42
CA MET A 92 -3.93 5.32 3.01
C MET A 92 -5.33 5.91 2.87
N LEU A 93 -5.50 6.91 2.01
CA LEU A 93 -6.82 7.44 1.67
C LEU A 93 -7.42 6.69 0.47
N ALA A 94 -8.61 6.10 0.67
CA ALA A 94 -9.27 5.24 -0.29
C ALA A 94 -10.44 5.91 -1.04
N ASP A 95 -10.75 7.18 -0.76
CA ASP A 95 -11.93 7.87 -1.34
C ASP A 95 -11.96 7.88 -2.88
N LEU A 96 -10.79 7.86 -3.52
CA LEU A 96 -10.63 7.93 -4.97
C LEU A 96 -10.11 6.64 -5.59
N THR A 97 -10.27 5.51 -4.92
CA THR A 97 -9.73 4.22 -5.41
C THR A 97 -10.04 3.99 -6.89
N CYS A 98 -8.98 3.75 -7.67
CA CYS A 98 -9.04 3.54 -9.13
C CYS A 98 -9.60 4.71 -9.95
N ALA A 99 -9.67 5.93 -9.41
CA ALA A 99 -10.03 7.09 -10.22
C ALA A 99 -8.92 7.41 -11.23
N PHE A 100 -9.27 7.57 -12.51
CA PHE A 100 -8.30 7.85 -13.57
C PHE A 100 -7.84 9.30 -13.60
N ASP A 101 -8.65 10.23 -13.13
CA ASP A 101 -8.32 11.65 -13.02
C ASP A 101 -7.46 11.92 -11.78
N ALA A 102 -6.15 12.01 -11.98
CA ALA A 102 -5.20 12.28 -10.90
C ALA A 102 -5.35 13.69 -10.29
N THR A 103 -5.97 14.64 -11.00
CA THR A 103 -6.15 16.01 -10.50
C THR A 103 -7.07 16.09 -9.29
N LEU A 104 -7.96 15.10 -9.13
CA LEU A 104 -8.86 14.96 -7.98
C LEU A 104 -8.12 14.82 -6.64
N ILE A 105 -6.90 14.32 -6.65
CA ILE A 105 -6.05 14.23 -5.43
C ILE A 105 -5.93 15.60 -4.77
N ASN A 106 -5.62 16.63 -5.58
CA ASN A 106 -5.35 17.98 -5.06
C ASN A 106 -6.61 18.68 -4.55
N SER A 107 -7.77 18.41 -5.14
CA SER A 107 -9.03 19.00 -4.73
C SER A 107 -9.74 18.26 -3.60
N GLN A 108 -9.57 16.94 -3.50
CA GLN A 108 -10.35 16.12 -2.57
C GLN A 108 -9.53 15.55 -1.40
N LEU A 109 -8.27 15.13 -1.61
CA LEU A 109 -7.47 14.48 -0.58
C LEU A 109 -6.47 15.41 0.10
N VAL A 110 -5.81 16.28 -0.65
CA VAL A 110 -4.80 17.21 -0.10
C VAL A 110 -5.36 18.13 1.00
N PRO A 111 -6.60 18.67 0.90
CA PRO A 111 -7.17 19.45 1.99
C PRO A 111 -7.24 18.69 3.33
N TRP A 112 -7.53 17.39 3.32
CA TRP A 112 -7.52 16.56 4.51
C TRP A 112 -6.09 16.35 5.03
N TRP A 113 -5.15 15.94 4.18
CA TRP A 113 -3.74 15.75 4.56
C TRP A 113 -3.08 16.99 5.14
N THR A 114 -3.54 18.19 4.76
CA THR A 114 -2.97 19.47 5.17
C THR A 114 -3.78 20.18 6.26
N SER A 115 -4.91 19.62 6.68
CA SER A 115 -5.72 20.19 7.76
C SER A 115 -4.95 20.22 9.07
N LYS A 116 -5.17 21.25 9.90
CA LYS A 116 -4.43 21.43 11.15
C LYS A 116 -4.55 20.24 12.10
N GLU A 117 -5.72 19.64 12.18
CA GLU A 117 -6.02 18.53 13.08
C GLU A 117 -5.31 17.25 12.63
N VAL A 118 -5.39 16.91 11.34
CA VAL A 118 -4.70 15.77 10.75
C VAL A 118 -3.19 15.95 10.90
N VAL A 119 -2.64 17.08 10.48
CA VAL A 119 -1.20 17.36 10.59
C VAL A 119 -0.70 17.25 12.03
N LYS A 120 -1.48 17.69 13.02
CA LYS A 120 -1.13 17.56 14.45
C LYS A 120 -1.00 16.09 14.85
N VAL A 121 -1.93 15.24 14.45
CA VAL A 121 -1.89 13.79 14.73
C VAL A 121 -0.73 13.14 13.99
N LEU A 122 -0.57 13.40 12.69
CA LEU A 122 0.52 12.81 11.91
C LEU A 122 1.91 13.20 12.45
N LYS A 123 2.09 14.45 12.88
CA LYS A 123 3.34 14.92 13.52
C LYS A 123 3.61 14.22 14.85
N LYS A 124 2.59 13.93 15.65
CA LYS A 124 2.72 13.20 16.91
C LYS A 124 3.31 11.80 16.68
N HIS A 125 2.96 11.15 15.56
CA HIS A 125 3.38 9.80 15.19
C HIS A 125 4.48 9.75 14.13
N ALA A 126 5.04 10.90 13.73
CA ALA A 126 5.98 11.02 12.61
C ALA A 126 7.23 10.13 12.72
N ARG A 127 7.57 9.65 13.92
CA ARG A 127 8.74 8.81 14.15
C ARG A 127 8.72 7.50 13.39
N TYR A 128 7.53 6.96 13.11
CA TYR A 128 7.33 5.61 12.55
C TYR A 128 6.21 5.54 11.50
N LEU A 129 5.61 6.67 11.16
CA LEU A 129 4.49 6.77 10.24
C LEU A 129 4.97 6.84 8.80
N ILE A 130 4.22 6.18 7.92
CA ILE A 130 4.20 6.38 6.47
C ILE A 130 2.80 6.84 6.09
N ILE A 131 2.67 7.79 5.17
CA ILE A 131 1.39 8.15 4.57
C ILE A 131 1.36 7.66 3.12
N ASN A 132 0.27 7.01 2.72
CA ASN A 132 0.00 6.63 1.34
C ASN A 132 -1.04 7.62 0.79
N LEU A 133 -0.60 8.48 -0.10
CA LEU A 133 -1.27 9.73 -0.46
C LEU A 133 -2.69 9.49 -0.99
N ALA A 134 -2.86 8.52 -1.88
CA ALA A 134 -4.12 8.12 -2.50
C ALA A 134 -4.03 6.65 -2.92
N ASN A 135 -5.14 5.90 -2.82
CA ASN A 135 -5.19 4.53 -3.30
C ASN A 135 -5.43 4.49 -4.81
N GLU A 136 -4.44 3.98 -5.57
CA GLU A 136 -4.63 3.55 -6.97
C GLU A 136 -5.12 4.63 -7.94
N VAL A 137 -4.80 5.91 -7.69
CA VAL A 137 -5.30 7.04 -8.47
C VAL A 137 -4.39 7.39 -9.62
N GLY A 138 -4.99 7.59 -10.80
CA GLY A 138 -4.32 8.02 -12.02
C GLY A 138 -4.40 7.01 -13.15
N ALA A 139 -4.14 7.45 -14.36
CA ALA A 139 -4.12 6.63 -15.56
C ALA A 139 -2.76 6.71 -16.26
N TYR A 140 -2.41 5.66 -16.99
CA TYR A 140 -1.25 5.59 -17.87
C TYR A 140 -1.52 4.67 -19.05
N ARG A 141 -1.31 3.35 -18.91
CA ARG A 141 -1.46 2.37 -20.00
C ARG A 141 -2.91 2.25 -20.51
N TRP A 142 -3.88 2.50 -19.63
CA TRP A 142 -5.31 2.39 -19.94
C TRP A 142 -5.91 3.68 -20.51
N ALA A 143 -5.12 4.75 -20.59
CA ALA A 143 -5.55 6.01 -21.17
C ALA A 143 -5.44 6.01 -22.70
N ASP A 144 -6.31 6.75 -23.39
CA ASP A 144 -6.24 6.97 -24.84
C ASP A 144 -4.92 7.62 -25.25
N ASN A 145 -4.38 8.49 -24.40
CA ASN A 145 -3.07 9.12 -24.58
C ASN A 145 -2.18 8.89 -23.34
N PRO A 146 -1.44 7.75 -23.29
CA PRO A 146 -0.63 7.38 -22.16
C PRO A 146 0.39 8.45 -21.72
N ASN A 147 1.06 9.12 -22.67
CA ASN A 147 2.06 10.14 -22.34
C ASN A 147 1.43 11.36 -21.65
N SER A 148 0.27 11.80 -22.12
CA SER A 148 -0.46 12.91 -21.50
C SER A 148 -0.95 12.53 -20.10
N ALA A 149 -1.51 11.34 -19.94
CA ALA A 149 -1.98 10.84 -18.66
C ALA A 149 -0.84 10.68 -17.63
N LEU A 150 0.34 10.21 -18.07
CA LEU A 150 1.50 10.11 -17.20
C LEU A 150 2.02 11.49 -16.77
N ALA A 151 2.00 12.48 -17.64
CA ALA A 151 2.39 13.85 -17.31
C ALA A 151 1.38 14.51 -16.33
N GLU A 152 0.09 14.21 -16.48
CA GLU A 152 -0.95 14.63 -15.54
C GLU A 152 -0.74 13.99 -14.16
N TYR A 153 -0.50 12.69 -14.12
CA TYR A 153 -0.15 11.96 -12.90
C TYR A 153 1.05 12.59 -12.20
N GLU A 154 2.16 12.79 -12.91
CA GLU A 154 3.38 13.41 -12.36
C GLU A 154 3.08 14.79 -11.77
N THR A 155 2.35 15.64 -12.51
CA THR A 155 1.99 16.99 -12.08
C THR A 155 1.09 16.97 -10.84
N ALA A 156 0.08 16.12 -10.82
CA ALA A 156 -0.87 16.02 -9.72
C ALA A 156 -0.17 15.57 -8.43
N TYR A 157 0.66 14.53 -8.50
CA TYR A 157 1.35 14.00 -7.33
C TYR A 157 2.44 14.92 -6.82
N THR A 158 3.23 15.56 -7.69
CA THR A 158 4.26 16.53 -7.26
C THR A 158 3.64 17.75 -6.59
N THR A 159 2.49 18.22 -7.08
CA THR A 159 1.73 19.31 -6.46
C THR A 159 1.21 18.91 -5.06
N ALA A 160 0.68 17.70 -4.92
CA ALA A 160 0.20 17.16 -3.66
C ALA A 160 1.35 17.01 -2.64
N ILE A 161 2.47 16.43 -3.07
CA ILE A 161 3.69 16.29 -2.24
C ILE A 161 4.14 17.66 -1.72
N ALA A 162 4.28 18.64 -2.62
CA ALA A 162 4.70 19.99 -2.23
C ALA A 162 3.75 20.62 -1.19
N SER A 163 2.45 20.41 -1.34
CA SER A 163 1.44 20.90 -0.40
C SER A 163 1.56 20.25 0.98
N ILE A 164 1.76 18.94 1.03
CA ILE A 164 1.97 18.20 2.28
C ILE A 164 3.29 18.64 2.94
N ARG A 165 4.37 18.77 2.19
CA ARG A 165 5.68 19.21 2.73
C ARG A 165 5.66 20.62 3.31
N LYS A 166 4.84 21.53 2.76
CA LYS A 166 4.63 22.88 3.33
C LYS A 166 4.06 22.84 4.75
N THR A 167 3.38 21.77 5.16
CA THR A 167 2.91 21.61 6.55
C THR A 167 4.04 21.28 7.53
N GLY A 168 5.24 20.97 7.03
CA GLY A 168 6.39 20.53 7.84
C GLY A 168 6.38 19.02 8.15
N LEU A 169 5.53 18.23 7.49
CA LEU A 169 5.57 16.76 7.54
C LEU A 169 6.72 16.24 6.68
N ALA A 170 7.66 15.52 7.30
CA ALA A 170 8.82 14.91 6.62
C ALA A 170 8.75 13.38 6.57
N VAL A 171 7.63 12.78 6.98
CA VAL A 171 7.42 11.32 6.91
C VAL A 171 7.53 10.80 5.47
N PRO A 172 7.87 9.52 5.26
CA PRO A 172 7.79 8.94 3.92
C PRO A 172 6.37 9.09 3.35
N ILE A 173 6.28 9.50 2.09
CA ILE A 173 5.04 9.50 1.33
C ILE A 173 5.09 8.33 0.34
N MET A 174 4.12 7.45 0.41
CA MET A 174 3.94 6.34 -0.51
C MET A 174 2.98 6.77 -1.63
N LEU A 175 3.37 6.50 -2.87
CA LEU A 175 2.60 6.81 -4.07
C LEU A 175 2.27 5.51 -4.77
N ASP A 176 0.99 5.22 -5.00
CA ASP A 176 0.57 4.06 -5.77
C ASP A 176 0.70 4.34 -7.27
N ALA A 177 1.10 3.33 -8.03
CA ALA A 177 1.17 3.40 -9.48
C ALA A 177 -0.21 3.70 -10.09
N PRO A 178 -0.28 4.30 -11.28
CA PRO A 178 -1.54 4.50 -11.99
C PRO A 178 -2.16 3.17 -12.46
N ASP A 179 -3.33 3.26 -13.10
CA ASP A 179 -4.11 2.12 -13.60
C ASP A 179 -4.45 1.13 -12.48
N CYS A 180 -5.15 1.60 -11.45
CA CYS A 180 -5.47 0.81 -10.25
C CYS A 180 -4.22 0.16 -9.62
N GLY A 181 -3.13 0.90 -9.50
CA GLY A 181 -1.90 0.45 -8.86
C GLY A 181 -1.02 -0.47 -9.70
N THR A 182 -1.48 -0.91 -10.88
CA THR A 182 -0.82 -2.01 -11.60
C THR A 182 0.33 -1.59 -12.49
N SER A 183 0.40 -0.32 -12.91
CA SER A 183 1.37 0.16 -13.91
C SER A 183 2.72 0.56 -13.31
N ILE A 184 3.48 -0.43 -12.81
CA ILE A 184 4.83 -0.20 -12.28
C ILE A 184 5.79 0.38 -13.33
N ASP A 185 5.53 0.20 -14.62
CA ASP A 185 6.28 0.79 -15.73
C ASP A 185 6.26 2.32 -15.73
N ALA A 186 5.21 2.95 -15.19
CA ALA A 186 5.19 4.38 -14.92
C ALA A 186 6.40 4.82 -14.07
N PHE A 187 6.67 4.11 -12.99
CA PHE A 187 7.82 4.42 -12.12
C PHE A 187 9.17 4.18 -12.81
N SER A 188 9.25 3.22 -13.72
CA SER A 188 10.47 3.05 -14.52
C SER A 188 10.73 4.23 -15.45
N SER A 189 9.73 5.06 -15.71
CA SER A 189 9.78 6.23 -16.61
C SER A 189 9.97 7.54 -15.83
N ILE A 190 9.18 7.77 -14.76
CA ILE A 190 9.15 9.06 -14.04
C ILE A 190 9.51 8.94 -12.55
N GLY A 191 9.86 7.76 -12.04
CA GLY A 191 10.09 7.56 -10.61
C GLY A 191 11.19 8.45 -10.03
N GLN A 192 12.27 8.68 -10.78
CA GLN A 192 13.33 9.58 -10.33
C GLN A 192 12.87 11.03 -10.29
N GLN A 193 12.08 11.48 -11.29
CA GLN A 193 11.53 12.84 -11.34
C GLN A 193 10.60 13.09 -10.13
N LEU A 194 9.78 12.12 -9.76
CA LEU A 194 8.94 12.20 -8.55
C LEU A 194 9.79 12.38 -7.28
N ILE A 195 10.86 11.59 -7.13
CA ILE A 195 11.77 11.67 -6.00
C ILE A 195 12.47 13.03 -5.94
N ASP A 196 12.96 13.52 -7.08
CA ASP A 196 13.66 14.79 -7.18
C ASP A 196 12.74 15.99 -6.89
N ALA A 197 11.46 15.86 -7.20
CA ALA A 197 10.44 16.88 -6.90
C ALA A 197 10.08 16.95 -5.40
N ASP A 198 10.33 15.90 -4.61
CA ASP A 198 10.12 15.94 -3.17
C ASP A 198 11.30 16.62 -2.46
N PRO A 199 11.13 17.79 -1.83
CA PRO A 199 12.23 18.47 -1.13
C PRO A 199 12.81 17.66 0.05
N SER A 200 12.11 16.64 0.51
CA SER A 200 12.59 15.71 1.54
C SER A 200 13.29 14.49 0.96
N HIS A 201 13.19 14.22 -0.34
CA HIS A 201 13.63 13.00 -1.02
C HIS A 201 13.21 11.74 -0.25
N ASN A 202 11.95 11.70 0.22
CA ASN A 202 11.46 10.68 1.13
C ASN A 202 10.14 10.06 0.63
N LEU A 203 10.22 9.45 -0.55
CA LEU A 203 9.10 8.76 -1.20
C LEU A 203 9.31 7.24 -1.17
N LEU A 204 8.19 6.50 -1.20
CA LEU A 204 8.09 5.10 -1.56
C LEU A 204 7.20 5.00 -2.79
N LEU A 205 7.59 4.21 -3.78
CA LEU A 205 6.85 3.98 -5.01
C LEU A 205 6.18 2.61 -4.92
N SER A 206 4.86 2.60 -4.88
CA SER A 206 4.05 1.42 -4.57
C SER A 206 3.39 0.85 -5.81
N ALA A 207 3.56 -0.43 -6.07
CA ALA A 207 2.80 -1.16 -7.08
C ALA A 207 1.84 -2.15 -6.43
N HIS A 208 0.73 -2.44 -7.11
CA HIS A 208 -0.23 -3.47 -6.73
C HIS A 208 -0.16 -4.60 -7.76
N ALA A 209 0.10 -5.83 -7.28
CA ALA A 209 0.48 -6.94 -8.15
C ALA A 209 -0.71 -7.72 -8.71
N TYR A 210 -1.74 -7.02 -9.18
CA TYR A 210 -2.84 -7.62 -9.94
C TYR A 210 -2.43 -7.76 -11.41
N TRP A 211 -1.57 -8.75 -11.69
CA TRP A 211 -0.85 -8.86 -12.95
C TRP A 211 -1.24 -10.09 -13.78
N ALA A 212 -2.52 -10.48 -13.78
CA ALA A 212 -3.00 -11.60 -14.59
C ALA A 212 -2.72 -11.45 -16.10
N GLY A 213 -2.87 -10.24 -16.63
CA GLY A 213 -2.62 -9.91 -18.05
C GLY A 213 -1.44 -8.99 -18.30
N TYR A 214 -0.57 -8.77 -17.31
CA TYR A 214 0.52 -7.83 -17.39
C TYR A 214 1.82 -8.39 -16.79
N ASP A 215 2.93 -8.25 -17.49
CA ASP A 215 4.24 -8.62 -16.96
C ASP A 215 4.95 -7.40 -16.38
N GLY A 216 4.80 -7.17 -15.08
CA GLY A 216 5.47 -6.10 -14.36
C GLY A 216 6.91 -6.41 -13.94
N ILE A 217 7.37 -7.67 -14.04
CA ILE A 217 8.69 -8.09 -13.53
C ILE A 217 9.87 -7.39 -14.23
N PRO A 218 9.89 -7.21 -15.57
CA PRO A 218 10.95 -6.46 -16.23
C PRO A 218 11.06 -5.01 -15.73
N PHE A 219 9.93 -4.37 -15.49
CA PHE A 219 9.88 -2.98 -15.01
C PHE A 219 10.29 -2.89 -13.54
N LEU A 220 9.89 -3.86 -12.71
CA LEU A 220 10.42 -3.97 -11.33
C LEU A 220 11.94 -4.03 -11.35
N LYS A 221 12.54 -4.92 -12.13
CA LYS A 221 14.00 -5.03 -12.25
C LYS A 221 14.64 -3.72 -12.71
N LYS A 222 14.03 -3.02 -13.66
CA LYS A 222 14.49 -1.72 -14.13
C LYS A 222 14.45 -0.66 -13.02
N CYS A 223 13.37 -0.58 -12.25
CA CYS A 223 13.24 0.30 -11.10
C CYS A 223 14.31 0.01 -10.03
N LEU A 224 14.52 -1.26 -9.69
CA LEU A 224 15.53 -1.67 -8.71
C LEU A 224 16.96 -1.34 -9.17
N SER A 225 17.25 -1.52 -10.47
CA SER A 225 18.55 -1.15 -11.07
C SER A 225 18.78 0.36 -11.06
N ALA A 226 17.71 1.15 -11.14
CA ALA A 226 17.76 2.61 -10.98
C ALA A 226 17.78 3.08 -9.52
N ASN A 227 17.86 2.16 -8.56
CA ASN A 227 17.80 2.43 -7.11
C ASN A 227 16.51 3.12 -6.64
N LEU A 228 15.39 2.90 -7.32
CA LEU A 228 14.10 3.43 -6.90
C LEU A 228 13.55 2.65 -5.69
N PRO A 229 12.99 3.32 -4.69
CA PRO A 229 12.45 2.72 -3.45
C PRO A 229 11.08 2.10 -3.69
N ILE A 230 11.05 0.94 -4.32
CA ILE A 230 9.83 0.20 -4.65
C ILE A 230 9.31 -0.56 -3.42
N VAL A 231 7.99 -0.58 -3.28
CA VAL A 231 7.22 -1.43 -2.36
C VAL A 231 5.99 -1.96 -3.10
N PHE A 232 5.50 -3.13 -2.68
CA PHE A 232 4.21 -3.63 -3.16
C PHE A 232 3.15 -3.34 -2.11
N GLY A 233 2.31 -2.35 -2.37
CA GLY A 233 1.22 -1.92 -1.49
C GLY A 233 0.12 -2.97 -1.37
N GLU A 234 -0.07 -3.77 -2.44
CA GLU A 234 -1.00 -4.88 -2.45
C GLU A 234 -0.44 -6.07 -3.23
N VAL A 235 -0.54 -7.25 -2.60
CA VAL A 235 -0.30 -8.56 -3.24
C VAL A 235 -1.44 -9.48 -2.85
N ALA A 236 -2.07 -10.13 -3.84
CA ALA A 236 -3.19 -11.03 -3.61
C ALA A 236 -3.08 -12.30 -4.46
N ASN A 237 -3.86 -13.33 -4.09
CA ASN A 237 -3.96 -14.59 -4.81
C ASN A 237 -5.03 -14.59 -5.91
N LYS A 238 -5.85 -13.54 -5.97
CA LYS A 238 -6.95 -13.38 -6.95
C LYS A 238 -7.00 -11.95 -7.44
N GLN A 239 -7.46 -11.77 -8.68
CA GLN A 239 -7.71 -10.47 -9.30
C GLN A 239 -9.13 -10.40 -9.82
N ASP A 240 -9.75 -9.24 -9.67
CA ASP A 240 -11.04 -8.91 -10.25
C ASP A 240 -10.88 -8.47 -11.71
N GLU A 241 -11.99 -8.46 -12.45
CA GLU A 241 -12.04 -7.97 -13.83
C GLU A 241 -13.29 -7.10 -14.03
N GLN A 242 -13.23 -6.14 -14.92
CA GLN A 242 -14.39 -5.38 -15.38
C GLN A 242 -14.98 -6.02 -16.63
N ILE A 243 -16.18 -6.57 -16.52
CA ILE A 243 -16.88 -7.20 -17.62
C ILE A 243 -18.22 -6.49 -17.82
N ASP A 244 -18.41 -5.88 -19.01
CA ASP A 244 -19.62 -5.11 -19.34
C ASP A 244 -19.98 -4.06 -18.26
N GLY A 245 -18.97 -3.37 -17.71
CA GLY A 245 -19.15 -2.34 -16.69
C GLY A 245 -19.53 -2.87 -15.32
N LYS A 246 -19.39 -4.18 -15.09
CA LYS A 246 -19.61 -4.82 -13.78
C LYS A 246 -18.32 -5.47 -13.29
N THR A 247 -18.08 -5.39 -12.00
CA THR A 247 -16.94 -6.07 -11.39
C THR A 247 -17.24 -7.57 -11.25
N ALA A 248 -16.42 -8.38 -11.90
CA ALA A 248 -16.37 -9.83 -11.69
C ALA A 248 -15.29 -10.11 -10.62
N TYR A 249 -15.73 -10.38 -9.41
CA TYR A 249 -14.83 -10.66 -8.28
C TYR A 249 -14.18 -12.03 -8.40
N CYS A 250 -12.95 -12.16 -7.92
CA CYS A 250 -12.17 -13.42 -8.00
C CYS A 250 -11.97 -13.95 -9.43
N TYR A 251 -11.95 -13.09 -10.44
CA TYR A 251 -12.00 -13.51 -11.84
C TYR A 251 -10.74 -14.24 -12.28
N TYR A 252 -9.55 -13.73 -11.96
CA TYR A 252 -8.28 -14.37 -12.29
C TYR A 252 -7.62 -15.01 -11.07
N ASP A 253 -7.09 -16.22 -11.27
CA ASP A 253 -6.21 -16.88 -10.30
C ASP A 253 -4.78 -16.36 -10.45
N LEU A 254 -4.19 -15.90 -9.36
CA LEU A 254 -2.80 -15.45 -9.31
C LEU A 254 -1.91 -16.42 -8.52
N ASP A 255 -2.37 -17.66 -8.31
CA ASP A 255 -1.68 -18.72 -7.58
C ASP A 255 -1.12 -19.82 -8.50
N GLY A 256 -1.24 -19.64 -9.82
CA GLY A 256 -0.79 -20.59 -10.84
C GLY A 256 -1.86 -21.57 -11.31
N SER A 257 -3.06 -21.55 -10.76
CA SER A 257 -4.14 -22.46 -11.18
C SER A 257 -4.69 -22.12 -12.56
N HIS A 258 -4.59 -20.86 -13.00
CA HIS A 258 -4.94 -20.40 -14.35
C HIS A 258 -6.31 -20.87 -14.85
N THR A 259 -7.31 -20.81 -14.01
CA THR A 259 -8.65 -21.29 -14.34
C THR A 259 -9.41 -20.38 -15.29
N ASN A 260 -8.98 -19.11 -15.42
CA ASN A 260 -9.69 -18.10 -16.19
C ASN A 260 -8.97 -17.74 -17.50
N PRO A 261 -9.73 -17.43 -18.59
CA PRO A 261 -9.14 -16.99 -19.84
C PRO A 261 -8.30 -15.71 -19.67
N GLY A 262 -7.10 -15.66 -20.25
CA GLY A 262 -6.23 -14.49 -20.23
C GLY A 262 -5.22 -14.43 -19.08
N ALA A 263 -5.32 -15.28 -18.06
CA ALA A 263 -4.34 -15.36 -16.97
C ALA A 263 -3.06 -16.14 -17.34
N GLY A 264 -2.71 -16.21 -18.63
CA GLY A 264 -1.69 -17.11 -19.16
C GLY A 264 -0.26 -16.58 -19.19
N ASN A 265 0.08 -15.50 -18.47
CA ASN A 265 1.44 -14.92 -18.51
C ASN A 265 2.46 -15.58 -17.57
N GLY A 266 2.06 -16.66 -16.87
CA GLY A 266 2.93 -17.37 -15.92
C GLY A 266 3.18 -16.64 -14.60
N PHE A 267 2.57 -15.49 -14.36
CA PHE A 267 2.68 -14.76 -13.10
C PHE A 267 2.00 -15.53 -11.97
N THR A 268 2.69 -15.62 -10.82
CA THR A 268 2.09 -16.07 -9.56
C THR A 268 2.53 -15.15 -8.41
N TYR A 269 1.64 -14.93 -7.43
CA TYR A 269 1.99 -14.13 -6.26
C TYR A 269 3.13 -14.78 -5.46
N GLN A 270 3.23 -16.12 -5.44
CA GLN A 270 4.28 -16.84 -4.73
C GLN A 270 5.66 -16.59 -5.37
N SER A 271 5.75 -16.62 -6.71
CA SER A 271 7.01 -16.29 -7.39
C SER A 271 7.39 -14.84 -7.21
N LEU A 272 6.43 -13.94 -7.22
CA LEU A 272 6.68 -12.54 -6.89
C LEU A 272 7.20 -12.39 -5.45
N LEU A 273 6.50 -12.94 -4.44
CA LEU A 273 6.93 -12.82 -3.04
C LEU A 273 8.32 -13.42 -2.79
N THR A 274 8.65 -14.51 -3.48
CA THR A 274 9.98 -15.10 -3.43
C THR A 274 11.04 -14.14 -4.00
N LEU A 275 10.77 -13.51 -5.13
CA LEU A 275 11.64 -12.50 -5.73
C LEU A 275 11.79 -11.27 -4.81
N LEU A 276 10.68 -10.76 -4.24
CA LEU A 276 10.70 -9.61 -3.33
C LEU A 276 11.48 -9.90 -2.04
N GLN A 277 11.45 -11.15 -1.56
CA GLN A 277 12.26 -11.57 -0.43
C GLN A 277 13.75 -11.56 -0.78
N HIS A 278 14.11 -12.12 -1.93
CA HIS A 278 15.49 -12.13 -2.42
C HIS A 278 16.06 -10.71 -2.58
N ASP A 279 15.29 -9.80 -3.15
CA ASP A 279 15.71 -8.44 -3.47
C ASP A 279 15.50 -7.44 -2.31
N ALA A 280 15.00 -7.90 -1.17
CA ALA A 280 14.68 -7.10 0.01
C ALA A 280 13.71 -5.94 -0.30
N VAL A 281 12.71 -6.19 -1.13
CA VAL A 281 11.62 -5.27 -1.47
C VAL A 281 10.46 -5.48 -0.50
N GLY A 282 9.87 -4.40 0.00
CA GLY A 282 8.70 -4.42 0.88
C GLY A 282 7.43 -4.91 0.17
N TRP A 283 6.54 -5.60 0.91
CA TRP A 283 5.24 -6.00 0.41
C TRP A 283 4.18 -6.08 1.52
N LEU A 284 2.92 -5.90 1.12
CA LEU A 284 1.74 -5.96 1.99
C LEU A 284 0.68 -6.83 1.31
N ALA A 285 0.21 -7.87 2.01
CA ALA A 285 -0.81 -8.76 1.48
C ALA A 285 -2.21 -8.12 1.54
N TRP A 286 -3.03 -8.33 0.55
CA TRP A 286 -4.44 -7.99 0.54
C TRP A 286 -5.28 -9.22 0.83
N SER A 287 -6.14 -9.24 1.86
CA SER A 287 -6.26 -8.31 2.98
C SER A 287 -6.67 -9.02 4.27
N TRP A 288 -6.46 -8.38 5.42
CA TRP A 288 -6.90 -8.89 6.73
C TRP A 288 -8.31 -8.41 7.07
N GLY A 289 -9.26 -8.70 6.26
CA GLY A 289 -10.62 -8.28 6.46
C GLY A 289 -11.56 -8.99 5.51
N PRO A 290 -12.87 -8.79 5.67
CA PRO A 290 -13.81 -9.21 4.65
C PRO A 290 -13.41 -8.58 3.30
N ASP A 291 -13.70 -9.30 2.23
CA ASP A 291 -13.49 -8.88 0.85
C ASP A 291 -14.60 -9.53 0.01
N GLU A 292 -15.06 -8.87 -1.03
CA GLU A 292 -16.05 -9.44 -1.96
C GLU A 292 -15.54 -10.74 -2.59
N CYS A 293 -14.25 -10.83 -2.82
CA CYS A 293 -13.57 -12.07 -3.17
C CYS A 293 -13.13 -12.80 -1.90
N SER A 294 -13.92 -13.71 -1.39
CA SER A 294 -13.63 -14.44 -0.15
C SER A 294 -12.29 -15.18 -0.15
N ALA A 295 -11.78 -15.56 -1.32
CA ALA A 295 -10.49 -16.24 -1.47
C ALA A 295 -9.28 -15.34 -1.17
N ARG A 296 -9.43 -14.01 -1.22
CA ARG A 296 -8.38 -13.04 -0.85
C ARG A 296 -8.31 -12.75 0.65
N ARG A 297 -9.30 -13.18 1.43
CA ARG A 297 -9.32 -12.95 2.87
C ARG A 297 -8.22 -13.77 3.54
N LEU A 298 -7.34 -13.11 4.26
CA LEU A 298 -6.30 -13.78 5.04
C LEU A 298 -6.87 -14.49 6.26
N SER A 299 -7.96 -13.96 6.81
CA SER A 299 -8.71 -14.55 7.92
C SER A 299 -10.19 -14.62 7.55
N THR A 300 -10.88 -15.68 7.95
CA THR A 300 -12.30 -15.86 7.64
C THR A 300 -13.24 -15.13 8.58
N ASP A 301 -12.79 -14.82 9.80
CA ASP A 301 -13.56 -14.10 10.84
C ASP A 301 -12.80 -12.96 11.52
N GLY A 302 -11.59 -12.61 11.03
CA GLY A 302 -10.74 -11.57 11.59
C GLY A 302 -9.79 -12.05 12.70
N SER A 303 -9.97 -13.25 13.23
CA SER A 303 -9.10 -13.83 14.25
C SER A 303 -7.85 -14.47 13.61
N PHE A 304 -6.78 -14.57 14.39
CA PHE A 304 -5.58 -15.32 13.98
C PHE A 304 -5.84 -16.83 13.88
N ALA A 305 -6.82 -17.35 14.60
CA ALA A 305 -7.14 -18.77 14.58
C ALA A 305 -7.85 -19.22 13.30
N SER A 306 -8.46 -18.29 12.56
CA SER A 306 -9.26 -18.57 11.36
C SER A 306 -8.55 -18.22 10.05
N LEU A 307 -7.23 -18.36 9.99
CA LEU A 307 -6.49 -18.15 8.74
C LEU A 307 -7.03 -19.03 7.63
N SER A 308 -7.35 -18.41 6.49
CA SER A 308 -7.67 -19.10 5.24
C SER A 308 -6.42 -19.85 4.71
N ASP A 309 -6.54 -20.62 3.65
CA ASP A 309 -5.35 -21.25 3.04
C ASP A 309 -4.38 -20.21 2.48
N TYR A 310 -4.90 -19.14 1.86
CA TYR A 310 -4.10 -17.98 1.46
C TYR A 310 -3.46 -17.30 2.68
N GLY A 311 -4.21 -17.09 3.75
CA GLY A 311 -3.69 -16.52 5.00
C GLY A 311 -2.61 -17.37 5.64
N LYS A 312 -2.75 -18.70 5.63
CA LYS A 312 -1.70 -19.64 6.11
C LYS A 312 -0.42 -19.53 5.28
N ASP A 313 -0.55 -19.42 3.96
CA ASP A 313 0.61 -19.25 3.09
C ASP A 313 1.31 -17.91 3.35
N ILE A 314 0.58 -16.80 3.39
CA ILE A 314 1.14 -15.48 3.69
C ILE A 314 1.82 -15.43 5.07
N VAL A 315 1.25 -16.09 6.07
CA VAL A 315 1.78 -16.03 7.45
C VAL A 315 2.92 -17.03 7.67
N ASN A 316 2.76 -18.28 7.21
CA ASN A 316 3.63 -19.39 7.64
C ASN A 316 4.61 -19.87 6.56
N ASN A 317 4.58 -19.34 5.34
CA ASN A 317 5.49 -19.78 4.29
C ASN A 317 6.96 -19.60 4.72
N PRO A 318 7.81 -20.64 4.65
CA PRO A 318 9.18 -20.55 5.14
C PRO A 318 10.10 -19.64 4.30
N THR A 319 9.72 -19.34 3.05
CA THR A 319 10.52 -18.51 2.14
C THR A 319 10.22 -17.04 2.27
N TYR A 320 8.95 -16.67 2.29
CA TYR A 320 8.50 -15.27 2.28
C TYR A 320 7.49 -14.92 3.38
N GLY A 321 6.96 -15.90 4.09
CA GLY A 321 5.89 -15.68 5.07
C GLY A 321 6.26 -14.71 6.19
N LEU A 322 5.25 -14.07 6.77
CA LEU A 322 5.43 -13.02 7.76
C LEU A 322 6.24 -13.49 8.97
N ILE A 323 5.96 -14.69 9.51
CA ILE A 323 6.68 -15.24 10.67
C ILE A 323 8.16 -15.46 10.35
N ALA A 324 8.49 -15.89 9.13
CA ALA A 324 9.87 -16.19 8.75
C ALA A 324 10.68 -14.95 8.39
N THR A 325 10.06 -13.89 7.89
CA THR A 325 10.77 -12.80 7.19
C THR A 325 10.52 -11.39 7.74
N ALA A 326 9.45 -11.18 8.49
CA ALA A 326 9.19 -9.90 9.10
C ALA A 326 10.05 -9.70 10.36
N HIS A 327 10.80 -8.61 10.37
CA HIS A 327 11.59 -8.24 11.54
C HIS A 327 10.97 -6.98 12.15
N ARG A 328 10.41 -7.11 13.35
CA ARG A 328 9.97 -5.97 14.15
C ARG A 328 11.17 -5.26 14.74
N PHE A 329 11.10 -3.97 14.80
CA PHE A 329 12.09 -3.13 15.47
C PHE A 329 11.33 -2.17 16.37
N ARG A 330 11.93 -1.82 17.50
CA ARG A 330 11.28 -0.92 18.46
C ARG A 330 11.08 0.46 17.83
N LEU A 331 9.82 0.87 17.71
CA LEU A 331 9.39 2.13 17.07
C LEU A 331 9.52 3.35 18.00
#